data_a6d40796817a86fe58caac0ee8efb429
#
_entry.id   a6d40796817a86fe58caac0ee8efb429
#
_cell.length_a   1.000
_cell.length_b   1.000
_cell.length_c   1.000
_cell.angle_alpha   90.00
_cell.angle_beta   90.00
_cell.angle_gamma   90.00
#
_symmetry.space_group_name_H-M   'P 1'
#
loop_
_entity.id
_entity.type
_entity.pdbx_description
1 polymer ?
#
loop_
_entity_poly.entity_id
_entity_poly.type
_entity_poly.pdbx_seq_one_letter_code
_entity_poly.pdbx_strand_id
1 'polypeptide(L)'
;MKILLANKFYYRRGGDCIYMLNLEKLLKAHGHEVAVFAMDYPENLDTPWKKYFPKNMSKLMAFTRPFGDGEVKSKFLQLLNDFKPDVVHLNNIHTQLSPLIAKLAHEYGAKVVWTLHDTKLVCPCYTCMRNGKWCEECFTDKLAVVKHRCMPGSIPGAIVGYLEAKKWNKEVLQKYVDWFLPPSKFMLDTCVKGGYSPEKFKVLCNFIDVTKLPELSSKTQVKEDYYVYLGRVNEVKGVRTLCKAAAQLDKKLIVIGDGELLPELKETYKNCSHIEFKGQMQWEEFMPILQKARMMVLPAEWSENNPLTVIESQSLGTPVLGANIGGIPELIVEGGKSAAAMVPNGMTFTSGDVEDLKDKIEKTFAHDFDYQAIAKDAIERYSSEAYYHKLMEYYK
;
A
#
# COMPACT_ATOMS: atom_id res chain seq x y z
N MET A 1 22.66 12.32 -6.48
CA MET A 1 21.56 12.74 -7.37
C MET A 1 20.64 13.68 -6.61
N LYS A 2 19.95 14.56 -7.30
CA LYS A 2 18.87 15.39 -6.77
C LYS A 2 17.53 14.75 -7.10
N ILE A 3 16.79 14.35 -6.07
CA ILE A 3 15.55 13.59 -6.22
C ILE A 3 14.39 14.37 -5.61
N LEU A 4 13.35 14.63 -6.39
CA LEU A 4 12.12 15.28 -5.94
C LEU A 4 11.03 14.23 -5.73
N LEU A 5 10.61 14.03 -4.48
CA LEU A 5 9.49 13.16 -4.12
C LEU A 5 8.18 13.97 -4.11
N ALA A 6 7.16 13.49 -4.79
CA ALA A 6 5.84 14.14 -4.79
C ALA A 6 4.76 13.20 -4.26
N ASN A 7 4.02 13.66 -3.23
CA ASN A 7 2.86 13.00 -2.67
C ASN A 7 1.88 14.04 -2.12
N LYS A 8 0.58 13.79 -2.18
CA LYS A 8 -0.42 14.74 -1.68
C LYS A 8 -0.33 15.02 -0.18
N PHE A 9 0.14 14.05 0.64
CA PHE A 9 0.29 14.17 2.08
C PHE A 9 1.75 14.01 2.50
N TYR A 10 2.21 14.80 3.45
CA TYR A 10 3.56 14.73 4.01
C TYR A 10 3.51 14.58 5.54
N TYR A 11 2.73 13.61 6.01
CA TYR A 11 2.59 13.21 7.41
C TYR A 11 2.19 11.74 7.53
N ARG A 12 2.34 11.16 8.72
CA ARG A 12 2.01 9.75 8.97
C ARG A 12 0.49 9.56 8.97
N ARG A 13 -0.03 8.91 7.91
CA ARG A 13 -1.46 8.69 7.72
C ARG A 13 -1.80 7.27 7.29
N GLY A 14 -1.19 6.76 6.27
CA GLY A 14 -1.46 5.46 5.66
C GLY A 14 -0.23 4.90 4.96
N GLY A 15 -0.36 3.72 4.36
CA GLY A 15 0.76 3.00 3.76
C GLY A 15 1.57 3.78 2.74
N ASP A 16 0.90 4.53 1.87
CA ASP A 16 1.52 5.42 0.88
C ASP A 16 2.37 6.53 1.50
N CYS A 17 1.89 7.14 2.58
CA CYS A 17 2.62 8.18 3.30
C CYS A 17 3.82 7.59 4.06
N ILE A 18 3.64 6.45 4.72
CA ILE A 18 4.72 5.73 5.42
C ILE A 18 5.79 5.31 4.42
N TYR A 19 5.40 4.76 3.27
CA TYR A 19 6.31 4.41 2.18
C TYR A 19 7.14 5.62 1.74
N MET A 20 6.50 6.76 1.44
CA MET A 20 7.20 7.96 0.97
C MET A 20 8.19 8.51 2.02
N LEU A 21 7.80 8.53 3.30
CA LEU A 21 8.68 9.00 4.38
C LEU A 21 9.88 8.04 4.59
N ASN A 22 9.66 6.74 4.46
CA ASN A 22 10.74 5.75 4.52
C ASN A 22 11.66 5.86 3.29
N LEU A 23 11.11 6.12 2.11
CA LEU A 23 11.88 6.34 0.88
C LEU A 23 12.74 7.60 0.98
N GLU A 24 12.20 8.70 1.50
CA GLU A 24 12.96 9.93 1.74
C GLU A 24 14.14 9.67 2.68
N LYS A 25 13.90 8.97 3.80
CA LYS A 25 14.94 8.59 4.77
C LYS A 25 16.02 7.74 4.10
N LEU A 26 15.62 6.72 3.33
CA LEU A 26 16.51 5.82 2.63
C LEU A 26 17.42 6.55 1.63
N LEU A 27 16.83 7.39 0.78
CA LEU A 27 17.58 8.15 -0.23
C LEU A 27 18.57 9.12 0.41
N LYS A 28 18.17 9.81 1.49
CA LYS A 28 19.07 10.70 2.25
C LYS A 28 20.22 9.94 2.90
N ALA A 29 19.96 8.75 3.44
CA ALA A 29 20.98 7.88 4.04
C ALA A 29 22.06 7.45 3.02
N HIS A 30 21.69 7.31 1.74
CA HIS A 30 22.61 7.05 0.63
C HIS A 30 23.23 8.32 0.00
N GLY A 31 23.14 9.47 0.66
CA GLY A 31 23.80 10.71 0.25
C GLY A 31 23.14 11.44 -0.92
N HIS A 32 21.87 11.14 -1.22
CA HIS A 32 21.11 11.90 -2.21
C HIS A 32 20.56 13.20 -1.60
N GLU A 33 20.50 14.27 -2.40
CA GLU A 33 19.74 15.46 -2.07
C GLU A 33 18.26 15.18 -2.37
N VAL A 34 17.39 15.35 -1.35
CA VAL A 34 15.97 15.02 -1.52
C VAL A 34 15.11 16.24 -1.21
N ALA A 35 14.31 16.65 -2.17
CA ALA A 35 13.23 17.63 -2.01
C ALA A 35 11.87 16.93 -1.96
N VAL A 36 10.89 17.60 -1.36
CA VAL A 36 9.51 17.10 -1.26
C VAL A 36 8.54 18.13 -1.84
N PHE A 37 7.53 17.65 -2.57
CA PHE A 37 6.39 18.46 -3.00
C PHE A 37 5.08 17.82 -2.53
N ALA A 38 4.34 18.53 -1.68
CA ALA A 38 3.10 18.03 -1.11
C ALA A 38 2.07 19.16 -0.99
N MET A 39 0.84 18.84 -0.60
CA MET A 39 -0.17 19.83 -0.23
C MET A 39 0.17 20.43 1.13
N ASP A 40 -0.17 21.71 1.34
CA ASP A 40 0.01 22.37 2.63
C ASP A 40 -1.11 21.99 3.61
N TYR A 41 -0.82 21.00 4.47
CA TYR A 41 -1.67 20.57 5.57
C TYR A 41 -1.06 20.95 6.92
N PRO A 42 -1.90 21.24 7.95
CA PRO A 42 -1.41 21.52 9.30
C PRO A 42 -0.59 20.36 9.91
N GLU A 43 -0.91 19.14 9.55
CA GLU A 43 -0.30 17.90 10.06
C GLU A 43 1.05 17.58 9.41
N ASN A 44 1.46 18.31 8.37
CA ASN A 44 2.71 18.05 7.67
C ASN A 44 3.92 18.10 8.61
N LEU A 45 4.85 17.19 8.38
CA LEU A 45 6.16 17.25 9.02
C LEU A 45 6.88 18.54 8.60
N ASP A 46 7.75 19.02 9.47
CA ASP A 46 8.54 20.21 9.17
C ASP A 46 9.55 19.94 8.05
N THR A 47 9.65 20.88 7.10
CA THR A 47 10.53 20.76 5.95
C THR A 47 10.84 22.13 5.34
N PRO A 48 12.09 22.37 4.84
CA PRO A 48 12.43 23.58 4.14
C PRO A 48 11.65 23.76 2.82
N TRP A 49 11.05 22.69 2.30
CA TRP A 49 10.30 22.68 1.05
C TRP A 49 8.86 23.18 1.19
N LYS A 50 8.36 23.38 2.42
CA LYS A 50 6.99 23.80 2.70
C LYS A 50 6.59 25.08 1.95
N LYS A 51 7.51 26.01 1.71
CA LYS A 51 7.27 27.24 0.94
C LYS A 51 6.74 27.00 -0.48
N TYR A 52 7.02 25.82 -1.07
CA TYR A 52 6.54 25.43 -2.39
C TYR A 52 5.22 24.65 -2.35
N PHE A 53 4.71 24.31 -1.17
CA PHE A 53 3.47 23.51 -1.09
C PHE A 53 2.27 24.36 -1.50
N PRO A 54 1.42 23.89 -2.43
CA PRO A 54 0.17 24.56 -2.75
C PRO A 54 -0.80 24.43 -1.59
N LYS A 55 -1.62 25.46 -1.37
CA LYS A 55 -2.61 25.51 -0.30
C LYS A 55 -3.59 24.36 -0.39
N ASN A 56 -4.13 23.96 0.75
CA ASN A 56 -5.16 22.93 0.82
C ASN A 56 -6.38 23.30 -0.05
N MET A 57 -7.00 22.27 -0.59
CA MET A 57 -8.06 22.39 -1.60
C MET A 57 -9.38 22.87 -1.01
N SER A 58 -9.87 24.03 -1.43
CA SER A 58 -11.23 24.45 -1.15
C SER A 58 -12.25 23.66 -2.00
N LYS A 59 -13.56 23.71 -1.64
CA LYS A 59 -14.61 23.07 -2.40
C LYS A 59 -14.63 23.51 -3.89
N LEU A 60 -14.36 24.77 -4.17
CA LEU A 60 -14.31 25.30 -5.53
C LEU A 60 -13.09 24.77 -6.30
N MET A 61 -11.94 24.71 -5.66
CA MET A 61 -10.69 24.19 -6.24
C MET A 61 -10.79 22.70 -6.57
N ALA A 62 -11.68 21.94 -5.92
CA ALA A 62 -11.91 20.53 -6.22
C ALA A 62 -12.31 20.28 -7.70
N PHE A 63 -12.86 21.28 -8.37
CA PHE A 63 -13.22 21.19 -9.77
C PHE A 63 -12.07 21.51 -10.74
N THR A 64 -11.06 22.25 -10.30
CA THR A 64 -9.95 22.70 -11.17
C THR A 64 -8.65 21.94 -10.92
N ARG A 65 -8.36 21.58 -9.66
CA ARG A 65 -7.14 20.90 -9.24
C ARG A 65 -6.83 19.63 -10.03
N PRO A 66 -7.77 18.70 -10.29
CA PRO A 66 -7.49 17.49 -11.06
C PRO A 66 -6.94 17.75 -12.46
N PHE A 67 -7.24 18.93 -13.01
CA PHE A 67 -6.80 19.36 -14.35
C PHE A 67 -5.50 20.17 -14.31
N GLY A 68 -4.98 20.48 -13.13
CA GLY A 68 -3.79 21.28 -12.91
C GLY A 68 -4.13 22.76 -12.85
N ASP A 69 -4.35 23.29 -11.67
CA ASP A 69 -4.55 24.72 -11.46
C ASP A 69 -3.24 25.53 -11.49
N GLY A 70 -3.38 26.86 -11.56
CA GLY A 70 -2.25 27.78 -11.68
C GLY A 70 -1.32 27.75 -10.48
N GLU A 71 -1.83 27.51 -9.26
CA GLU A 71 -1.00 27.49 -8.05
C GLU A 71 -0.09 26.24 -8.02
N VAL A 72 -0.64 25.04 -8.28
CA VAL A 72 0.16 23.81 -8.37
C VAL A 72 1.24 23.96 -9.44
N LYS A 73 0.85 24.47 -10.64
CA LYS A 73 1.78 24.70 -11.73
C LYS A 73 2.90 25.66 -11.33
N SER A 74 2.58 26.84 -10.79
CA SER A 74 3.58 27.87 -10.47
C SER A 74 4.52 27.41 -9.36
N LYS A 75 3.99 26.82 -8.29
CA LYS A 75 4.77 26.31 -7.17
C LYS A 75 5.70 25.16 -7.57
N PHE A 76 5.20 24.25 -8.39
CA PHE A 76 5.98 23.11 -8.88
C PHE A 76 7.11 23.56 -9.82
N LEU A 77 6.84 24.47 -10.76
CA LEU A 77 7.86 25.03 -11.65
C LEU A 77 8.92 25.81 -10.86
N GLN A 78 8.52 26.56 -9.84
CA GLN A 78 9.49 27.26 -8.97
C GLN A 78 10.40 26.24 -8.27
N LEU A 79 9.85 25.17 -7.72
CA LEU A 79 10.64 24.10 -7.08
C LEU A 79 11.59 23.41 -8.07
N LEU A 80 11.13 23.10 -9.29
CA LEU A 80 11.98 22.53 -10.33
C LEU A 80 13.18 23.44 -10.66
N ASN A 81 12.94 24.75 -10.80
CA ASN A 81 14.00 25.71 -11.12
C ASN A 81 15.00 25.90 -9.97
N ASP A 82 14.53 25.93 -8.72
CA ASP A 82 15.36 26.17 -7.55
C ASP A 82 16.15 24.91 -7.14
N PHE A 83 15.52 23.75 -7.20
CA PHE A 83 16.12 22.48 -6.78
C PHE A 83 16.88 21.76 -7.91
N LYS A 84 16.41 21.84 -9.15
CA LYS A 84 16.97 21.19 -10.35
C LYS A 84 17.10 19.68 -10.17
N PRO A 85 16.00 18.94 -10.02
CA PRO A 85 16.03 17.49 -9.81
C PRO A 85 16.51 16.72 -11.04
N ASP A 86 17.31 15.68 -10.82
CA ASP A 86 17.63 14.68 -11.84
C ASP A 86 16.43 13.73 -12.04
N VAL A 87 15.72 13.43 -10.94
CA VAL A 87 14.58 12.51 -10.91
C VAL A 87 13.41 13.14 -10.18
N VAL A 88 12.22 12.97 -10.71
CA VAL A 88 10.96 13.26 -10.02
C VAL A 88 10.22 11.94 -9.78
N HIS A 89 10.11 11.55 -8.52
CA HIS A 89 9.42 10.33 -8.11
C HIS A 89 8.03 10.67 -7.57
N LEU A 90 7.02 10.24 -8.31
CA LEU A 90 5.61 10.49 -8.03
C LEU A 90 5.02 9.35 -7.20
N ASN A 91 4.14 9.69 -6.28
CA ASN A 91 3.34 8.76 -5.47
C ASN A 91 1.85 9.04 -5.68
N ASN A 92 1.07 9.25 -4.63
CA ASN A 92 -0.34 9.63 -4.74
C ASN A 92 -0.48 11.12 -5.06
N ILE A 93 -0.53 11.48 -6.34
CA ILE A 93 -0.61 12.86 -6.83
C ILE A 93 -1.97 13.26 -7.41
N HIS A 94 -2.79 12.27 -7.78
CA HIS A 94 -4.10 12.49 -8.40
C HIS A 94 -4.98 13.47 -7.60
N THR A 95 -5.87 14.15 -8.31
CA THR A 95 -6.88 15.07 -7.79
C THR A 95 -6.30 16.34 -7.18
N GLN A 96 -5.34 16.27 -6.27
CA GLN A 96 -4.85 17.44 -5.51
C GLN A 96 -3.61 18.09 -6.12
N LEU A 97 -2.59 17.32 -6.48
CA LEU A 97 -1.39 17.80 -7.17
C LEU A 97 -1.50 17.69 -8.69
N SER A 98 -2.42 16.86 -9.18
CA SER A 98 -2.67 16.58 -10.59
C SER A 98 -1.52 15.86 -11.31
N PRO A 99 -1.80 14.96 -12.24
CA PRO A 99 -0.79 14.41 -13.16
C PRO A 99 -0.10 15.47 -14.04
N LEU A 100 -0.55 16.73 -14.00
CA LEU A 100 0.17 17.85 -14.62
C LEU A 100 1.64 17.90 -14.17
N ILE A 101 1.95 17.55 -12.91
CA ILE A 101 3.34 17.60 -12.41
C ILE A 101 4.24 16.56 -13.10
N ALA A 102 3.69 15.40 -13.55
CA ALA A 102 4.44 14.45 -14.37
C ALA A 102 4.84 15.08 -15.72
N LYS A 103 3.89 15.75 -16.37
CA LYS A 103 4.15 16.48 -17.62
C LYS A 103 5.22 17.54 -17.42
N LEU A 104 5.09 18.40 -16.40
CA LEU A 104 6.04 19.49 -16.13
C LEU A 104 7.44 18.97 -15.80
N ALA A 105 7.55 17.89 -15.05
CA ALA A 105 8.82 17.25 -14.73
C ALA A 105 9.52 16.70 -16.00
N HIS A 106 8.77 16.02 -16.85
CA HIS A 106 9.25 15.50 -18.12
C HIS A 106 9.70 16.64 -19.06
N GLU A 107 8.88 17.69 -19.21
CA GLU A 107 9.22 18.86 -20.04
C GLU A 107 10.41 19.66 -19.49
N TYR A 108 10.66 19.59 -18.19
CA TYR A 108 11.86 20.14 -17.54
C TYR A 108 13.13 19.33 -17.87
N GLY A 109 12.98 18.07 -18.27
CA GLY A 109 14.09 17.15 -18.57
C GLY A 109 14.48 16.23 -17.40
N ALA A 110 13.70 16.21 -16.32
CA ALA A 110 13.91 15.26 -15.24
C ALA A 110 13.34 13.88 -15.62
N LYS A 111 13.97 12.81 -15.13
CA LYS A 111 13.43 11.46 -15.25
C LYS A 111 12.20 11.32 -14.36
N VAL A 112 11.09 10.82 -14.88
CA VAL A 112 9.83 10.72 -14.18
C VAL A 112 9.51 9.27 -13.85
N VAL A 113 9.46 8.95 -12.55
CA VAL A 113 9.13 7.61 -12.03
C VAL A 113 7.89 7.71 -11.17
N TRP A 114 6.98 6.75 -11.25
CA TRP A 114 5.71 6.80 -10.53
C TRP A 114 5.37 5.49 -9.82
N THR A 115 5.47 5.47 -8.49
CA THR A 115 5.01 4.33 -7.68
C THR A 115 3.48 4.32 -7.57
N LEU A 116 2.87 3.18 -7.87
CA LEU A 116 1.43 3.01 -7.92
C LEU A 116 0.90 2.42 -6.61
N HIS A 117 0.28 3.26 -5.77
CA HIS A 117 -0.29 2.83 -4.49
C HIS A 117 -1.74 2.37 -4.60
N ASP A 118 -2.45 2.75 -5.65
CA ASP A 118 -3.84 2.40 -5.89
C ASP A 118 -4.15 2.27 -7.40
N THR A 119 -5.38 1.87 -7.73
CA THR A 119 -5.81 1.63 -9.12
C THR A 119 -6.30 2.88 -9.86
N LYS A 120 -5.93 4.08 -9.41
CA LYS A 120 -6.44 5.35 -9.98
C LYS A 120 -6.15 5.51 -11.48
N LEU A 121 -5.09 4.92 -12.00
CA LEU A 121 -4.77 4.94 -13.42
C LEU A 121 -5.85 4.30 -14.28
N VAL A 122 -6.51 3.26 -13.78
CA VAL A 122 -7.52 2.49 -14.53
C VAL A 122 -8.93 2.72 -14.02
N CYS A 123 -9.11 3.07 -12.74
CA CYS A 123 -10.41 3.31 -12.11
C CYS A 123 -10.46 4.72 -11.48
N PRO A 124 -11.30 5.66 -11.96
CA PRO A 124 -11.37 7.02 -11.41
C PRO A 124 -11.64 7.08 -9.90
N CYS A 125 -12.34 6.07 -9.33
CA CYS A 125 -12.58 5.99 -7.90
C CYS A 125 -11.50 5.21 -7.11
N TYR A 126 -10.41 4.79 -7.77
CA TYR A 126 -9.18 4.17 -7.24
C TYR A 126 -9.32 2.84 -6.50
N THR A 127 -10.51 2.27 -6.39
CA THR A 127 -10.74 1.03 -5.63
C THR A 127 -11.01 -0.20 -6.49
N CYS A 128 -11.44 -0.02 -7.75
CA CYS A 128 -11.99 -1.07 -8.60
C CYS A 128 -13.08 -1.91 -7.90
N MET A 129 -13.86 -1.28 -7.02
CA MET A 129 -14.92 -1.94 -6.26
C MET A 129 -16.28 -1.32 -6.57
N ARG A 130 -17.30 -2.19 -6.75
CA ARG A 130 -18.70 -1.82 -6.86
C ARG A 130 -19.58 -2.85 -6.18
N ASN A 131 -20.44 -2.41 -5.25
CA ASN A 131 -21.33 -3.30 -4.51
C ASN A 131 -20.60 -4.48 -3.84
N GLY A 132 -19.42 -4.21 -3.24
CA GLY A 132 -18.60 -5.22 -2.59
C GLY A 132 -17.87 -6.20 -3.53
N LYS A 133 -17.92 -5.99 -4.85
CA LYS A 133 -17.27 -6.86 -5.85
C LYS A 133 -16.25 -6.09 -6.69
N TRP A 134 -15.24 -6.79 -7.18
CA TRP A 134 -14.28 -6.27 -8.14
C TRP A 134 -14.98 -5.83 -9.43
N CYS A 135 -14.63 -4.65 -9.94
CA CYS A 135 -15.26 -4.04 -11.10
C CYS A 135 -14.20 -3.47 -12.06
N GLU A 136 -14.29 -3.84 -13.32
CA GLU A 136 -13.36 -3.44 -14.37
C GLU A 136 -13.99 -2.55 -15.45
N GLU A 137 -15.25 -2.15 -15.32
CA GLU A 137 -15.96 -1.40 -16.35
C GLU A 137 -15.23 -0.11 -16.77
N CYS A 138 -14.56 0.56 -15.81
CA CYS A 138 -13.78 1.76 -16.10
C CYS A 138 -12.49 1.49 -16.89
N PHE A 139 -12.09 0.24 -17.13
CA PHE A 139 -10.90 -0.08 -17.93
C PHE A 139 -11.14 0.28 -19.41
N THR A 140 -12.35 0.08 -19.89
CA THR A 140 -12.78 0.39 -21.26
C THR A 140 -13.65 1.64 -21.36
N ASP A 141 -14.58 1.84 -20.41
CA ASP A 141 -15.50 3.00 -20.40
C ASP A 141 -15.36 3.80 -19.10
N LYS A 142 -14.59 4.88 -19.12
CA LYS A 142 -14.43 5.77 -17.96
C LYS A 142 -15.75 6.43 -17.50
N LEU A 143 -16.77 6.50 -18.38
CA LEU A 143 -18.07 7.05 -18.03
C LEU A 143 -18.84 6.16 -17.02
N ALA A 144 -18.45 4.89 -16.88
CA ALA A 144 -19.01 3.98 -15.88
C ALA A 144 -18.94 4.56 -14.46
N VAL A 145 -17.90 5.32 -14.10
CA VAL A 145 -17.80 5.99 -12.79
C VAL A 145 -18.99 6.93 -12.52
N VAL A 146 -19.50 7.62 -13.56
CA VAL A 146 -20.66 8.51 -13.47
C VAL A 146 -21.95 7.70 -13.47
N LYS A 147 -22.08 6.74 -14.41
CA LYS A 147 -23.25 5.86 -14.53
C LYS A 147 -23.58 5.15 -13.22
N HIS A 148 -22.56 4.65 -12.54
CA HIS A 148 -22.69 3.89 -11.28
C HIS A 148 -22.49 4.73 -10.02
N ARG A 149 -22.26 6.05 -10.14
CA ARG A 149 -22.07 6.97 -9.01
C ARG A 149 -21.00 6.47 -8.03
N CYS A 150 -19.85 5.95 -8.56
CA CYS A 150 -18.83 5.30 -7.75
C CYS A 150 -18.05 6.25 -6.82
N MET A 151 -18.12 7.57 -7.05
CA MET A 151 -17.50 8.55 -6.14
C MET A 151 -18.40 8.78 -4.93
N PRO A 152 -17.95 8.49 -3.70
CA PRO A 152 -18.81 8.58 -2.51
C PRO A 152 -19.48 9.94 -2.36
N GLY A 153 -20.82 9.94 -2.31
CA GLY A 153 -21.62 11.11 -1.96
C GLY A 153 -21.78 12.20 -3.01
N SER A 154 -21.24 12.06 -4.28
CA SER A 154 -21.21 13.18 -5.19
C SER A 154 -21.25 12.80 -6.67
N ILE A 155 -22.38 13.10 -7.36
CA ILE A 155 -22.44 13.06 -8.82
C ILE A 155 -21.45 14.05 -9.45
N PRO A 156 -21.33 15.32 -9.00
CA PRO A 156 -20.30 16.23 -9.49
C PRO A 156 -18.88 15.67 -9.32
N GLY A 157 -18.57 15.01 -8.19
CA GLY A 157 -17.28 14.34 -7.99
C GLY A 157 -17.03 13.23 -9.01
N ALA A 158 -18.05 12.44 -9.34
CA ALA A 158 -17.94 11.39 -10.37
C ALA A 158 -17.68 11.99 -11.77
N ILE A 159 -18.32 13.11 -12.11
CA ILE A 159 -18.09 13.83 -13.36
C ILE A 159 -16.66 14.37 -13.42
N VAL A 160 -16.17 15.00 -12.34
CA VAL A 160 -14.78 15.47 -12.25
C VAL A 160 -13.80 14.32 -12.40
N GLY A 161 -14.04 13.18 -11.70
CA GLY A 161 -13.21 11.98 -11.82
C GLY A 161 -13.18 11.41 -13.25
N TYR A 162 -14.31 11.39 -13.94
CA TYR A 162 -14.39 11.03 -15.36
C TYR A 162 -13.56 11.96 -16.25
N LEU A 163 -13.72 13.26 -16.08
CA LEU A 163 -13.01 14.27 -16.88
C LEU A 163 -11.49 14.24 -16.59
N GLU A 164 -11.10 14.06 -15.31
CA GLU A 164 -9.70 13.85 -14.92
C GLU A 164 -9.10 12.65 -15.66
N ALA A 165 -9.78 11.48 -15.60
CA ALA A 165 -9.33 10.26 -16.25
C ALA A 165 -9.31 10.36 -17.79
N LYS A 166 -10.18 11.17 -18.38
CA LYS A 166 -10.18 11.44 -19.82
C LYS A 166 -9.01 12.35 -20.23
N LYS A 167 -8.73 13.39 -19.45
CA LYS A 167 -7.61 14.31 -19.70
C LYS A 167 -6.25 13.62 -19.52
N TRP A 168 -6.10 12.91 -18.41
CA TRP A 168 -4.89 12.18 -18.04
C TRP A 168 -5.05 10.70 -18.36
N ASN A 169 -5.39 10.41 -19.62
CA ASN A 169 -5.54 9.05 -20.09
C ASN A 169 -4.17 8.34 -20.25
N LYS A 170 -4.22 7.05 -20.53
CA LYS A 170 -3.02 6.21 -20.64
C LYS A 170 -2.03 6.68 -21.71
N GLU A 171 -2.52 7.17 -22.83
CA GLU A 171 -1.69 7.67 -23.93
C GLU A 171 -0.88 8.91 -23.49
N VAL A 172 -1.54 9.81 -22.75
CA VAL A 172 -0.91 11.03 -22.22
C VAL A 172 0.09 10.68 -21.12
N LEU A 173 -0.30 9.83 -20.16
CA LEU A 173 0.57 9.52 -19.02
C LEU A 173 1.80 8.71 -19.43
N GLN A 174 1.66 7.73 -20.33
CA GLN A 174 2.80 6.96 -20.84
C GLN A 174 3.82 7.80 -21.64
N LYS A 175 3.38 8.94 -22.15
CA LYS A 175 4.29 9.90 -22.81
C LYS A 175 5.21 10.62 -21.80
N TYR A 176 4.69 10.94 -20.60
CA TYR A 176 5.37 11.79 -19.64
C TYR A 176 5.99 11.03 -18.46
N VAL A 177 5.75 9.73 -18.35
CA VAL A 177 6.30 8.87 -17.30
C VAL A 177 7.26 7.88 -17.91
N ASP A 178 8.49 7.85 -17.42
CA ASP A 178 9.51 6.91 -17.88
C ASP A 178 9.21 5.51 -17.37
N TRP A 179 8.96 5.39 -16.04
CA TRP A 179 8.63 4.13 -15.39
C TRP A 179 7.46 4.26 -14.43
N PHE A 180 6.48 3.36 -14.57
CA PHE A 180 5.51 3.07 -13.53
C PHE A 180 6.02 1.93 -12.67
N LEU A 181 6.00 2.09 -11.34
CA LEU A 181 6.46 1.10 -10.36
C LEU A 181 5.28 0.54 -9.57
N PRO A 182 4.57 -0.46 -10.10
CA PRO A 182 3.57 -1.18 -9.31
C PRO A 182 4.26 -2.03 -8.25
N PRO A 183 3.77 -2.09 -7.00
CA PRO A 183 4.38 -2.89 -5.95
C PRO A 183 4.01 -4.38 -6.02
N SER A 184 3.19 -4.80 -6.99
CA SER A 184 2.78 -6.18 -7.23
C SER A 184 2.57 -6.46 -8.71
N LYS A 185 2.68 -7.73 -9.08
CA LYS A 185 2.29 -8.20 -10.41
C LYS A 185 0.79 -8.01 -10.64
N PHE A 186 -0.04 -8.21 -9.61
CA PHE A 186 -1.47 -7.92 -9.66
C PHE A 186 -1.75 -6.48 -10.14
N MET A 187 -1.05 -5.48 -9.60
CA MET A 187 -1.22 -4.09 -10.02
C MET A 187 -0.72 -3.87 -11.45
N LEU A 188 0.40 -4.49 -11.84
CA LEU A 188 0.89 -4.47 -13.23
C LEU A 188 -0.18 -5.03 -14.16
N ASP A 189 -0.66 -6.25 -13.91
CA ASP A 189 -1.65 -6.93 -14.75
C ASP A 189 -2.97 -6.13 -14.83
N THR A 190 -3.38 -5.50 -13.73
CA THR A 190 -4.53 -4.60 -13.67
C THR A 190 -4.35 -3.39 -14.60
N CYS A 191 -3.18 -2.76 -14.60
CA CYS A 191 -2.89 -1.62 -15.49
C CYS A 191 -2.82 -2.07 -16.96
N VAL A 192 -2.17 -3.20 -17.24
CA VAL A 192 -2.08 -3.76 -18.60
C VAL A 192 -3.48 -4.11 -19.13
N LYS A 193 -4.33 -4.72 -18.31
CA LYS A 193 -5.74 -4.98 -18.64
C LYS A 193 -6.52 -3.69 -18.91
N GLY A 194 -6.17 -2.59 -18.23
CA GLY A 194 -6.67 -1.23 -18.51
C GLY A 194 -6.10 -0.60 -19.78
N GLY A 195 -5.21 -1.31 -20.50
CA GLY A 195 -4.65 -0.92 -21.79
C GLY A 195 -3.36 -0.12 -21.74
N TYR A 196 -2.65 -0.13 -20.61
CA TYR A 196 -1.27 0.39 -20.52
C TYR A 196 -0.28 -0.59 -21.15
N SER A 197 0.81 -0.09 -21.76
CA SER A 197 1.89 -0.92 -22.29
C SER A 197 2.72 -1.54 -21.15
N PRO A 198 2.92 -2.87 -21.11
CA PRO A 198 3.70 -3.52 -20.05
C PRO A 198 5.16 -3.08 -20.01
N GLU A 199 5.71 -2.59 -21.14
CA GLU A 199 7.10 -2.14 -21.26
C GLU A 199 7.40 -0.93 -20.37
N LYS A 200 6.38 -0.14 -20.01
CA LYS A 200 6.49 1.04 -19.14
C LYS A 200 6.50 0.68 -17.64
N PHE A 201 6.39 -0.60 -17.29
CA PHE A 201 6.23 -1.03 -15.90
C PHE A 201 7.41 -1.86 -15.41
N LYS A 202 7.80 -1.61 -14.17
CA LYS A 202 8.78 -2.40 -13.41
C LYS A 202 8.21 -2.72 -12.04
N VAL A 203 7.92 -3.99 -11.78
CA VAL A 203 7.41 -4.39 -10.46
C VAL A 203 8.47 -4.16 -9.41
N LEU A 204 8.14 -3.39 -8.38
CA LEU A 204 9.02 -3.08 -7.25
C LEU A 204 8.21 -3.14 -5.96
N CYS A 205 8.29 -4.28 -5.24
CA CYS A 205 7.57 -4.50 -3.98
C CYS A 205 7.92 -3.41 -2.96
N ASN A 206 6.99 -3.14 -2.06
CA ASN A 206 7.24 -2.30 -0.90
C ASN A 206 8.40 -2.86 -0.06
N PHE A 207 8.97 -2.03 0.79
CA PHE A 207 10.12 -2.36 1.63
C PHE A 207 9.89 -1.96 3.09
N ILE A 208 10.72 -2.51 3.95
CA ILE A 208 10.75 -2.18 5.38
C ILE A 208 12.09 -1.60 5.80
N ASP A 209 12.06 -0.77 6.83
CA ASP A 209 13.25 -0.29 7.52
C ASP A 209 13.75 -1.37 8.49
N VAL A 210 14.71 -2.16 8.03
CA VAL A 210 15.27 -3.27 8.82
C VAL A 210 15.99 -2.83 10.08
N THR A 211 16.36 -1.55 10.21
CA THR A 211 16.99 -1.00 11.42
C THR A 211 16.04 -0.99 12.63
N LYS A 212 14.75 -1.15 12.39
CA LYS A 212 13.72 -1.24 13.43
C LYS A 212 13.42 -2.67 13.86
N LEU A 213 13.95 -3.66 13.15
CA LEU A 213 13.76 -5.05 13.50
C LEU A 213 14.68 -5.44 14.66
N PRO A 214 14.24 -6.34 15.57
CA PRO A 214 15.11 -6.91 16.56
C PRO A 214 16.22 -7.72 15.87
N GLU A 215 17.39 -7.81 16.50
CA GLU A 215 18.41 -8.72 16.02
C GLU A 215 17.85 -10.14 15.94
N LEU A 216 18.07 -10.79 14.79
CA LEU A 216 17.75 -12.20 14.61
C LEU A 216 18.67 -13.00 15.53
N SER A 217 18.23 -13.26 16.76
CA SER A 217 18.99 -14.10 17.68
C SER A 217 19.09 -15.52 17.10
N SER A 218 20.24 -16.16 17.28
CA SER A 218 20.43 -17.58 16.93
C SER A 218 19.57 -18.53 17.78
N LYS A 219 18.87 -18.02 18.78
CA LYS A 219 17.94 -18.79 19.60
C LYS A 219 16.64 -19.00 18.84
N THR A 220 16.16 -20.24 18.81
CA THR A 220 14.85 -20.61 18.26
C THR A 220 13.79 -19.65 18.80
N GLN A 221 13.09 -18.97 17.89
CA GLN A 221 11.98 -18.08 18.28
C GLN A 221 10.85 -18.95 18.86
N VAL A 222 10.64 -18.83 20.17
CA VAL A 222 9.52 -19.53 20.82
C VAL A 222 8.23 -18.78 20.47
N LYS A 223 7.35 -19.47 19.73
CA LYS A 223 6.01 -18.96 19.40
C LYS A 223 5.03 -19.30 20.51
N GLU A 224 4.15 -18.36 20.81
CA GLU A 224 3.05 -18.53 21.76
C GLU A 224 1.76 -18.96 21.03
N ASP A 225 0.85 -19.59 21.72
CA ASP A 225 -0.33 -20.25 21.13
C ASP A 225 -1.48 -19.26 20.83
N TYR A 226 -1.16 -18.23 20.03
CA TYR A 226 -2.12 -17.26 19.52
C TYR A 226 -1.78 -16.82 18.09
N TYR A 227 -2.75 -16.19 17.42
CA TYR A 227 -2.58 -15.54 16.15
C TYR A 227 -3.05 -14.09 16.19
N VAL A 228 -2.55 -13.27 15.25
CA VAL A 228 -2.72 -11.82 15.28
C VAL A 228 -3.40 -11.33 14.00
N TYR A 229 -4.33 -10.41 14.15
CA TYR A 229 -4.73 -9.48 13.10
C TYR A 229 -4.08 -8.12 13.36
N LEU A 230 -3.51 -7.51 12.31
CA LEU A 230 -2.91 -6.18 12.37
C LEU A 230 -3.43 -5.33 11.22
N GLY A 231 -4.18 -4.26 11.52
CA GLY A 231 -4.68 -3.35 10.51
C GLY A 231 -5.92 -2.55 10.91
N ARG A 232 -6.47 -1.78 9.98
CA ARG A 232 -7.72 -1.06 10.21
C ARG A 232 -8.89 -2.02 10.40
N VAL A 233 -9.73 -1.73 11.40
CA VAL A 233 -10.92 -2.55 11.73
C VAL A 233 -12.13 -2.00 10.96
N ASN A 234 -12.25 -2.41 9.68
CA ASN A 234 -13.34 -2.00 8.79
C ASN A 234 -13.80 -3.15 7.89
N GLU A 235 -14.90 -2.95 7.16
CA GLU A 235 -15.53 -3.99 6.33
C GLU A 235 -14.56 -4.60 5.31
N VAL A 236 -13.86 -3.77 4.54
CA VAL A 236 -13.01 -4.25 3.45
C VAL A 236 -11.77 -5.02 3.90
N LYS A 237 -11.42 -4.93 5.18
CA LYS A 237 -10.30 -5.69 5.77
C LYS A 237 -10.71 -7.07 6.28
N GLY A 238 -12.00 -7.44 6.19
CA GLY A 238 -12.50 -8.78 6.50
C GLY A 238 -12.43 -9.17 7.98
N VAL A 239 -12.31 -8.20 8.89
CA VAL A 239 -12.19 -8.48 10.34
C VAL A 239 -13.46 -9.15 10.87
N ARG A 240 -14.61 -8.85 10.28
CA ARG A 240 -15.88 -9.50 10.64
C ARG A 240 -15.86 -11.00 10.33
N THR A 241 -15.36 -11.38 9.14
CA THR A 241 -15.18 -12.78 8.74
C THR A 241 -14.18 -13.48 9.65
N LEU A 242 -13.08 -12.81 10.01
CA LEU A 242 -12.09 -13.34 10.95
C LEU A 242 -12.69 -13.59 12.34
N CYS A 243 -13.42 -12.63 12.91
CA CYS A 243 -14.04 -12.80 14.22
C CYS A 243 -15.11 -13.92 14.23
N LYS A 244 -15.86 -14.09 13.12
CA LYS A 244 -16.81 -15.21 12.96
C LYS A 244 -16.10 -16.57 12.95
N ALA A 245 -14.95 -16.67 12.26
CA ALA A 245 -14.14 -17.88 12.24
C ALA A 245 -13.53 -18.14 13.64
N ALA A 246 -12.93 -17.11 14.23
CA ALA A 246 -12.30 -17.19 15.55
C ALA A 246 -13.26 -17.64 16.66
N ALA A 247 -14.50 -17.16 16.66
CA ALA A 247 -15.51 -17.53 17.67
C ALA A 247 -15.87 -19.03 17.64
N GLN A 248 -15.49 -19.77 16.61
CA GLN A 248 -15.74 -21.20 16.45
C GLN A 248 -14.48 -22.06 16.70
N LEU A 249 -13.38 -21.46 17.14
CA LEU A 249 -12.10 -22.09 17.38
C LEU A 249 -11.64 -21.86 18.82
N ASP A 250 -10.87 -22.79 19.38
CA ASP A 250 -10.28 -22.67 20.74
C ASP A 250 -8.91 -21.98 20.70
N LYS A 251 -8.60 -21.19 19.66
CA LYS A 251 -7.32 -20.51 19.49
C LYS A 251 -7.45 -19.03 19.80
N LYS A 252 -6.51 -18.48 20.57
CA LYS A 252 -6.52 -17.07 20.95
C LYS A 252 -6.23 -16.18 19.74
N LEU A 253 -7.16 -15.27 19.44
CA LEU A 253 -7.00 -14.19 18.46
C LEU A 253 -6.70 -12.87 19.17
N ILE A 254 -5.67 -12.16 18.74
CA ILE A 254 -5.38 -10.79 19.16
C ILE A 254 -5.63 -9.86 17.97
N VAL A 255 -6.58 -8.93 18.11
CA VAL A 255 -6.92 -7.92 17.10
C VAL A 255 -6.25 -6.60 17.46
N ILE A 256 -5.31 -6.16 16.62
CA ILE A 256 -4.57 -4.90 16.78
C ILE A 256 -4.98 -3.93 15.67
N GLY A 257 -5.48 -2.80 16.08
CA GLY A 257 -5.92 -1.73 15.18
C GLY A 257 -7.20 -1.07 15.62
N ASP A 258 -7.60 -0.02 14.90
CA ASP A 258 -8.80 0.77 15.15
C ASP A 258 -9.60 0.96 13.84
N GLY A 259 -10.86 1.32 13.96
CA GLY A 259 -11.75 1.59 12.84
C GLY A 259 -13.22 1.51 13.20
N GLU A 260 -14.08 1.82 12.23
CA GLU A 260 -15.53 1.97 12.43
C GLU A 260 -16.23 0.70 12.95
N LEU A 261 -15.69 -0.50 12.70
CA LEU A 261 -16.27 -1.76 13.19
C LEU A 261 -15.83 -2.15 14.59
N LEU A 262 -14.78 -1.53 15.14
CA LEU A 262 -14.22 -1.97 16.42
C LEU A 262 -15.22 -1.95 17.59
N PRO A 263 -16.05 -0.90 17.77
CA PRO A 263 -17.04 -0.88 18.86
C PRO A 263 -18.08 -2.01 18.74
N GLU A 264 -18.59 -2.24 17.54
CA GLU A 264 -19.57 -3.31 17.26
C GLU A 264 -18.97 -4.70 17.52
N LEU A 265 -17.75 -4.95 17.02
CA LEU A 265 -17.11 -6.26 17.19
C LEU A 265 -16.77 -6.54 18.66
N LYS A 266 -16.32 -5.54 19.43
CA LYS A 266 -16.12 -5.67 20.88
C LYS A 266 -17.40 -6.06 21.60
N GLU A 267 -18.51 -5.44 21.27
CA GLU A 267 -19.81 -5.78 21.91
C GLU A 267 -20.31 -7.17 21.47
N THR A 268 -20.20 -7.49 20.19
CA THR A 268 -20.64 -8.79 19.64
C THR A 268 -19.88 -9.96 20.26
N TYR A 269 -18.57 -9.82 20.45
CA TYR A 269 -17.70 -10.90 20.92
C TYR A 269 -17.25 -10.73 22.37
N LYS A 270 -17.92 -9.92 23.18
CA LYS A 270 -17.56 -9.66 24.60
C LYS A 270 -17.50 -10.91 25.49
N ASN A 271 -18.27 -11.94 25.13
CA ASN A 271 -18.31 -13.23 25.84
C ASN A 271 -17.31 -14.26 25.27
N CYS A 272 -16.58 -13.95 24.20
CA CYS A 272 -15.56 -14.80 23.63
C CYS A 272 -14.19 -14.45 24.23
N SER A 273 -13.84 -15.07 25.36
CA SER A 273 -12.62 -14.74 26.13
C SER A 273 -11.31 -14.94 25.35
N HIS A 274 -11.34 -15.73 24.28
CA HIS A 274 -10.19 -15.99 23.40
C HIS A 274 -10.06 -14.96 22.24
N ILE A 275 -10.96 -13.97 22.12
CA ILE A 275 -10.84 -12.86 21.17
C ILE A 275 -10.49 -11.58 21.93
N GLU A 276 -9.27 -11.10 21.80
CA GLU A 276 -8.76 -9.92 22.50
C GLU A 276 -8.59 -8.74 21.54
N PHE A 277 -9.24 -7.60 21.82
CA PHE A 277 -9.14 -6.36 21.05
C PHE A 277 -8.22 -5.37 21.75
N LYS A 278 -7.01 -5.14 21.22
CA LYS A 278 -5.99 -4.23 21.78
C LYS A 278 -6.22 -2.76 21.40
N GLY A 279 -6.97 -2.48 20.31
CA GLY A 279 -7.04 -1.13 19.76
C GLY A 279 -5.80 -0.77 18.96
N GLN A 280 -5.61 0.53 18.69
CA GLN A 280 -4.44 1.02 17.98
C GLN A 280 -3.19 0.94 18.87
N MET A 281 -2.10 0.43 18.30
CA MET A 281 -0.80 0.29 18.95
C MET A 281 0.31 0.86 18.06
N GLN A 282 1.41 1.33 18.67
CA GLN A 282 2.61 1.74 17.95
C GLN A 282 3.49 0.53 17.62
N TRP A 283 4.45 0.72 16.71
CA TRP A 283 5.34 -0.35 16.27
C TRP A 283 6.02 -1.08 17.44
N GLU A 284 6.56 -0.33 18.36
CA GLU A 284 7.32 -0.83 19.53
C GLU A 284 6.45 -1.68 20.46
N GLU A 285 5.13 -1.43 20.46
CA GLU A 285 4.17 -2.15 21.30
C GLU A 285 3.66 -3.43 20.61
N PHE A 286 3.34 -3.37 19.32
CA PHE A 286 2.77 -4.55 18.62
C PHE A 286 3.84 -5.50 18.08
N MET A 287 5.04 -5.05 17.79
CA MET A 287 6.11 -5.86 17.21
C MET A 287 6.41 -7.10 18.06
N PRO A 288 6.60 -7.01 19.41
CA PRO A 288 6.82 -8.20 20.24
C PRO A 288 5.64 -9.18 20.22
N ILE A 289 4.40 -8.68 20.13
CA ILE A 289 3.20 -9.52 20.04
C ILE A 289 3.19 -10.24 18.68
N LEU A 290 3.45 -9.53 17.59
CA LEU A 290 3.51 -10.11 16.27
C LEU A 290 4.63 -11.14 16.13
N GLN A 291 5.82 -10.85 16.68
CA GLN A 291 6.98 -11.76 16.64
C GLN A 291 6.72 -13.09 17.36
N LYS A 292 5.98 -13.07 18.46
CA LYS A 292 5.66 -14.28 19.24
C LYS A 292 4.44 -15.05 18.73
N ALA A 293 3.64 -14.46 17.85
CA ALA A 293 2.45 -15.12 17.29
C ALA A 293 2.83 -16.35 16.45
N ARG A 294 1.97 -17.36 16.45
CA ARG A 294 2.08 -18.53 15.55
C ARG A 294 1.93 -18.11 14.09
N MET A 295 1.07 -17.12 13.82
CA MET A 295 0.85 -16.54 12.52
C MET A 295 0.17 -15.17 12.63
N MET A 296 0.27 -14.39 11.56
CA MET A 296 -0.62 -13.25 11.29
C MET A 296 -1.70 -13.67 10.29
N VAL A 297 -2.92 -13.20 10.49
CA VAL A 297 -4.03 -13.38 9.53
C VAL A 297 -4.35 -12.05 8.86
N LEU A 298 -4.37 -12.04 7.52
CA LEU A 298 -4.81 -10.90 6.71
C LEU A 298 -6.06 -11.28 5.92
N PRO A 299 -7.27 -11.09 6.48
CA PRO A 299 -8.52 -11.60 5.93
C PRO A 299 -9.19 -10.65 4.93
N ALA A 300 -8.41 -9.87 4.18
CA ALA A 300 -8.91 -8.83 3.29
C ALA A 300 -10.02 -9.32 2.34
N GLU A 301 -11.08 -8.53 2.22
CA GLU A 301 -12.20 -8.73 1.28
C GLU A 301 -12.19 -7.72 0.14
N TRP A 302 -11.09 -6.98 0.02
CA TRP A 302 -10.78 -6.15 -1.12
C TRP A 302 -9.38 -6.44 -1.64
N SER A 303 -9.11 -6.04 -2.89
CA SER A 303 -7.81 -6.29 -3.52
C SER A 303 -6.72 -5.39 -2.92
N GLU A 304 -5.98 -5.92 -1.96
CA GLU A 304 -4.75 -5.31 -1.47
C GLU A 304 -3.70 -5.34 -2.59
N ASN A 305 -2.88 -4.29 -2.64
CA ASN A 305 -1.83 -4.23 -3.63
C ASN A 305 -0.56 -4.98 -3.18
N ASN A 306 0.10 -4.47 -2.14
CA ASN A 306 1.30 -5.09 -1.54
C ASN A 306 1.37 -4.67 -0.07
N PRO A 307 0.64 -5.40 0.82
CA PRO A 307 0.44 -4.98 2.19
C PRO A 307 1.73 -5.07 3.00
N LEU A 308 2.17 -3.93 3.57
CA LEU A 308 3.36 -3.85 4.42
C LEU A 308 3.29 -4.78 5.64
N THR A 309 2.10 -4.98 6.21
CA THR A 309 1.91 -5.85 7.37
C THR A 309 2.31 -7.30 7.10
N VAL A 310 2.18 -7.79 5.86
CA VAL A 310 2.68 -9.12 5.47
C VAL A 310 4.20 -9.14 5.51
N ILE A 311 4.84 -8.14 4.90
CA ILE A 311 6.30 -8.02 4.88
C ILE A 311 6.85 -7.86 6.29
N GLU A 312 6.22 -7.02 7.11
CA GLU A 312 6.57 -6.82 8.53
C GLU A 312 6.47 -8.12 9.32
N SER A 313 5.37 -8.87 9.16
CA SER A 313 5.17 -10.16 9.81
C SER A 313 6.25 -11.18 9.45
N GLN A 314 6.49 -11.37 8.15
CA GLN A 314 7.49 -12.30 7.65
C GLN A 314 8.91 -11.91 8.10
N SER A 315 9.23 -10.62 8.11
CA SER A 315 10.54 -10.14 8.58
C SER A 315 10.78 -10.34 10.07
N LEU A 316 9.73 -10.53 10.85
CA LEU A 316 9.78 -10.96 12.25
C LEU A 316 9.76 -12.49 12.41
N GLY A 317 9.80 -13.23 11.30
CA GLY A 317 9.71 -14.70 11.30
C GLY A 317 8.30 -15.22 11.62
N THR A 318 7.26 -14.41 11.40
CA THR A 318 5.89 -14.84 11.65
C THR A 318 5.19 -15.12 10.33
N PRO A 319 4.78 -16.37 10.07
CA PRO A 319 4.11 -16.75 8.83
C PRO A 319 2.77 -16.05 8.70
N VAL A 320 2.25 -15.97 7.47
CA VAL A 320 1.03 -15.25 7.16
C VAL A 320 -0.02 -16.18 6.55
N LEU A 321 -1.23 -16.15 7.13
CA LEU A 321 -2.43 -16.69 6.50
C LEU A 321 -3.16 -15.53 5.82
N GLY A 322 -3.08 -15.46 4.48
CA GLY A 322 -3.62 -14.35 3.70
C GLY A 322 -4.80 -14.74 2.84
N ALA A 323 -5.74 -13.80 2.66
CA ALA A 323 -6.83 -13.97 1.70
C ALA A 323 -6.28 -14.08 0.27
N ASN A 324 -6.79 -15.01 -0.54
CA ASN A 324 -6.41 -15.19 -1.94
C ASN A 324 -7.07 -14.10 -2.81
N ILE A 325 -6.63 -12.86 -2.64
CA ILE A 325 -7.15 -11.69 -3.37
C ILE A 325 -6.06 -10.64 -3.59
N GLY A 326 -6.11 -9.95 -4.73
CA GLY A 326 -5.16 -8.89 -5.05
C GLY A 326 -3.72 -9.37 -5.14
N GLY A 327 -2.79 -8.59 -4.58
CA GLY A 327 -1.37 -8.90 -4.52
C GLY A 327 -0.95 -9.70 -3.27
N ILE A 328 -1.88 -10.06 -2.37
CA ILE A 328 -1.55 -10.83 -1.16
C ILE A 328 -0.89 -12.18 -1.49
N PRO A 329 -1.42 -12.99 -2.45
CA PRO A 329 -0.84 -14.29 -2.78
C PRO A 329 0.59 -14.22 -3.31
N GLU A 330 1.01 -13.08 -3.85
CA GLU A 330 2.37 -12.89 -4.36
C GLU A 330 3.44 -12.84 -3.26
N LEU A 331 3.04 -12.52 -2.03
CA LEU A 331 3.90 -12.45 -0.85
C LEU A 331 3.95 -13.77 -0.07
N ILE A 332 3.09 -14.74 -0.41
CA ILE A 332 2.91 -15.98 0.34
C ILE A 332 3.41 -17.16 -0.47
N VAL A 333 4.34 -17.90 0.11
CA VAL A 333 4.89 -19.16 -0.44
C VAL A 333 4.33 -20.31 0.37
N GLU A 334 3.44 -21.08 -0.25
CA GLU A 334 2.92 -22.31 0.34
C GLU A 334 3.89 -23.49 0.12
N GLY A 335 4.09 -24.31 1.16
CA GLY A 335 4.92 -25.51 1.06
C GLY A 335 4.47 -26.43 -0.06
N GLY A 336 5.42 -26.92 -0.88
CA GLY A 336 5.19 -27.92 -1.93
C GLY A 336 4.78 -27.37 -3.30
N LYS A 337 4.57 -26.06 -3.47
CA LYS A 337 4.12 -25.47 -4.75
C LYS A 337 5.21 -24.81 -5.59
N SER A 338 6.44 -24.67 -5.09
CA SER A 338 7.52 -24.04 -5.85
C SER A 338 8.72 -24.96 -6.01
N ALA A 339 9.14 -25.13 -7.26
CA ALA A 339 10.44 -25.71 -7.56
C ALA A 339 11.53 -24.70 -7.19
N ALA A 340 12.47 -25.12 -6.37
CA ALA A 340 13.71 -24.46 -5.99
C ALA A 340 13.60 -23.17 -5.11
N ALA A 341 14.02 -23.33 -3.87
CA ALA A 341 14.64 -22.30 -3.01
C ALA A 341 13.75 -21.23 -2.34
N MET A 342 12.43 -21.24 -2.44
CA MET A 342 11.62 -20.30 -1.66
C MET A 342 11.18 -20.93 -0.34
N VAL A 343 11.43 -20.22 0.77
CA VAL A 343 11.04 -20.65 2.11
C VAL A 343 9.52 -20.59 2.25
N PRO A 344 8.83 -21.69 2.65
CA PRO A 344 7.41 -21.62 3.00
C PRO A 344 7.18 -20.60 4.12
N ASN A 345 6.32 -19.63 3.88
CA ASN A 345 6.14 -18.51 4.79
C ASN A 345 4.66 -18.23 5.12
N GLY A 346 3.76 -19.14 4.73
CA GLY A 346 2.34 -18.98 5.02
C GLY A 346 1.43 -19.88 4.19
N MET A 347 0.14 -19.58 4.27
CA MET A 347 -0.92 -20.23 3.49
C MET A 347 -1.90 -19.18 2.98
N THR A 348 -2.69 -19.55 1.97
CA THR A 348 -3.79 -18.73 1.47
C THR A 348 -5.14 -19.37 1.72
N PHE A 349 -6.20 -18.55 1.82
CA PHE A 349 -7.58 -18.99 1.95
C PHE A 349 -8.50 -18.15 1.05
N THR A 350 -9.71 -18.67 0.78
CA THR A 350 -10.73 -18.00 -0.04
C THR A 350 -11.27 -16.76 0.68
N SER A 351 -11.09 -15.57 0.10
CA SER A 351 -11.54 -14.30 0.69
C SER A 351 -13.03 -14.33 1.00
N GLY A 352 -13.40 -13.93 2.23
CA GLY A 352 -14.78 -13.90 2.72
C GLY A 352 -15.37 -15.24 3.13
N ASP A 353 -14.66 -16.36 2.96
CA ASP A 353 -15.10 -17.70 3.32
C ASP A 353 -14.67 -18.05 4.75
N VAL A 354 -15.65 -18.11 5.66
CA VAL A 354 -15.45 -18.39 7.09
C VAL A 354 -14.96 -19.84 7.30
N GLU A 355 -15.48 -20.81 6.57
CA GLU A 355 -15.16 -22.22 6.77
C GLU A 355 -13.76 -22.54 6.25
N ASP A 356 -13.41 -22.02 5.07
CA ASP A 356 -12.04 -22.17 4.53
C ASP A 356 -11.01 -21.45 5.46
N LEU A 357 -11.37 -20.27 5.98
CA LEU A 357 -10.51 -19.55 6.93
C LEU A 357 -10.27 -20.38 8.20
N LYS A 358 -11.29 -21.00 8.78
CA LYS A 358 -11.17 -21.88 9.96
C LYS A 358 -10.24 -23.07 9.68
N ASP A 359 -10.50 -23.80 8.60
CA ASP A 359 -9.67 -24.94 8.17
C ASP A 359 -8.20 -24.53 8.01
N LYS A 360 -7.96 -23.39 7.38
CA LYS A 360 -6.61 -22.88 7.16
C LYS A 360 -5.94 -22.37 8.44
N ILE A 361 -6.69 -21.80 9.38
CA ILE A 361 -6.15 -21.45 10.72
C ILE A 361 -5.61 -22.72 11.40
N GLU A 362 -6.41 -23.77 11.47
CA GLU A 362 -6.00 -25.03 12.11
C GLU A 362 -4.79 -25.66 11.39
N LYS A 363 -4.80 -25.71 10.06
CA LYS A 363 -3.67 -26.21 9.26
C LYS A 363 -2.40 -25.42 9.46
N THR A 364 -2.50 -24.09 9.54
CA THR A 364 -1.34 -23.22 9.77
C THR A 364 -0.78 -23.40 11.19
N PHE A 365 -1.63 -23.61 12.20
CA PHE A 365 -1.19 -23.94 13.55
C PHE A 365 -0.46 -25.32 13.63
N ALA A 366 -0.92 -26.28 12.85
CA ALA A 366 -0.32 -27.62 12.80
C ALA A 366 0.97 -27.71 11.97
N HIS A 367 1.23 -26.66 11.13
CA HIS A 367 2.41 -26.65 10.27
C HIS A 367 3.67 -26.22 11.04
N ASP A 368 4.77 -26.95 10.81
CA ASP A 368 6.07 -26.62 11.37
C ASP A 368 6.84 -25.69 10.41
N PHE A 369 6.83 -24.40 10.72
CA PHE A 369 7.52 -23.38 9.93
C PHE A 369 8.94 -23.15 10.46
N ASP A 370 9.89 -22.98 9.55
CA ASP A 370 11.20 -22.43 9.90
C ASP A 370 11.13 -20.89 10.02
N TYR A 371 10.84 -20.41 11.22
CA TYR A 371 10.65 -18.99 11.50
C TYR A 371 11.90 -18.14 11.22
N GLN A 372 13.09 -18.71 11.40
CA GLN A 372 14.36 -18.02 11.13
C GLN A 372 14.57 -17.89 9.61
N ALA A 373 14.31 -18.97 8.87
CA ALA A 373 14.40 -18.92 7.41
C ALA A 373 13.39 -17.94 6.81
N ILE A 374 12.15 -17.88 7.35
CA ILE A 374 11.14 -16.89 6.94
C ILE A 374 11.67 -15.46 7.13
N ALA A 375 12.21 -15.15 8.33
CA ALA A 375 12.72 -13.81 8.60
C ALA A 375 13.89 -13.44 7.69
N LYS A 376 14.84 -14.36 7.51
CA LYS A 376 16.00 -14.16 6.65
C LYS A 376 15.59 -13.89 5.20
N ASP A 377 14.73 -14.74 4.63
CA ASP A 377 14.23 -14.61 3.25
C ASP A 377 13.47 -13.29 3.05
N ALA A 378 12.63 -12.91 4.01
CA ALA A 378 11.88 -11.65 3.93
C ALA A 378 12.82 -10.42 4.00
N ILE A 379 13.83 -10.43 4.86
CA ILE A 379 14.82 -9.35 4.97
C ILE A 379 15.64 -9.25 3.67
N GLU A 380 16.10 -10.38 3.11
CA GLU A 380 16.85 -10.38 1.84
C GLU A 380 16.03 -9.79 0.69
N ARG A 381 14.73 -10.06 0.63
CA ARG A 381 13.86 -9.59 -0.46
C ARG A 381 13.32 -8.19 -0.27
N TYR A 382 13.00 -7.80 0.96
CA TYR A 382 12.20 -6.61 1.23
C TYR A 382 12.92 -5.56 2.09
N SER A 383 14.21 -5.73 2.38
CA SER A 383 14.98 -4.70 3.08
C SER A 383 15.07 -3.40 2.29
N SER A 384 15.25 -2.30 3.00
CA SER A 384 15.50 -0.99 2.40
C SER A 384 16.69 -1.00 1.44
N GLU A 385 17.75 -1.77 1.74
CA GLU A 385 18.91 -1.91 0.88
C GLU A 385 18.59 -2.65 -0.43
N ALA A 386 17.90 -3.79 -0.35
CA ALA A 386 17.48 -4.54 -1.55
C ALA A 386 16.56 -3.68 -2.44
N TYR A 387 15.67 -2.91 -1.82
CA TYR A 387 14.81 -1.96 -2.50
C TYR A 387 15.63 -0.86 -3.19
N TYR A 388 16.56 -0.22 -2.46
CA TYR A 388 17.40 0.85 -2.97
C TYR A 388 18.17 0.44 -4.23
N HIS A 389 18.83 -0.71 -4.21
CA HIS A 389 19.58 -1.19 -5.36
C HIS A 389 18.71 -1.32 -6.61
N LYS A 390 17.52 -1.91 -6.49
CA LYS A 390 16.56 -2.05 -7.59
C LYS A 390 16.02 -0.70 -8.07
N LEU A 391 15.71 0.21 -7.14
CA LEU A 391 15.22 1.54 -7.47
C LEU A 391 16.24 2.35 -8.27
N MET A 392 17.53 2.24 -7.92
CA MET A 392 18.60 2.94 -8.63
C MET A 392 18.76 2.48 -10.09
N GLU A 393 18.37 1.27 -10.44
CA GLU A 393 18.32 0.81 -11.84
C GLU A 393 17.29 1.60 -12.66
N TYR A 394 16.21 2.04 -12.02
CA TYR A 394 15.12 2.79 -12.66
C TYR A 394 15.33 4.31 -12.61
N TYR A 395 16.21 4.79 -11.75
CA TYR A 395 16.57 6.20 -11.65
C TYR A 395 17.69 6.59 -12.65
N LYS A 396 18.49 5.63 -13.08
CA LYS A 396 19.49 5.79 -14.16
C LYS A 396 18.81 5.72 -15.53
#